data_0c95d0f9dee48571fa4ea0a91fea903f
#
_entry.id   0c95d0f9dee48571fa4ea0a91fea903f
#
_cell.length_a   1.000
_cell.length_b   1.000
_cell.length_c   1.000
_cell.angle_alpha   90.00
_cell.angle_beta   90.00
_cell.angle_gamma   90.00
#
_symmetry.space_group_name_H-M   'P 1'
#
loop_
_entity.id
_entity.type
_entity.pdbx_description
1 polymer ?
#
loop_
_entity_poly.entity_id
_entity_poly.type
_entity_poly.pdbx_seq_one_letter_code
_entity_poly.pdbx_strand_id
1 'polypeptide(L)'
;MQGSVDDKVLPVRRVVVVIPTYNEVGNIAQVIAGVIEVMPDASILVVDDNSPDGTADLVDKIATELPANFPGFVRVRRRQNKAGLGAAYRDGFAVALEMGAMICVQMDADLSHNPMYLPAIVSVVDMGADASIGSRYIPGGRIENWPPLRHFLSRWGNRFAAGMLGLAINDATGGYRAYSRSILERMDFSSVEAEGYGFQVEMTHRSVRCGGRIVEVPILFTDRVVGESKLTHHIIGEAFSLVVKLWFRDRIMRRIKRR
;
A
#
# COMPACT_ATOMS: atom_id res chain seq x y z
N MET A 1 16.35 -36.86 -15.76
CA MET A 1 16.22 -35.69 -16.67
C MET A 1 15.35 -34.68 -15.95
N GLN A 2 15.99 -33.76 -15.25
CA GLN A 2 15.33 -32.63 -14.59
C GLN A 2 15.18 -31.54 -15.65
N GLY A 3 13.94 -31.26 -16.03
CA GLY A 3 13.60 -30.12 -16.87
C GLY A 3 13.79 -28.82 -16.09
N SER A 4 14.77 -28.03 -16.45
CA SER A 4 14.92 -26.67 -15.96
C SER A 4 13.68 -25.88 -16.43
N VAL A 5 12.91 -25.39 -15.47
CA VAL A 5 11.93 -24.33 -15.73
C VAL A 5 12.73 -23.14 -16.22
N ASP A 6 12.55 -22.81 -17.50
CA ASP A 6 13.09 -21.60 -18.10
C ASP A 6 12.63 -20.39 -17.29
N ASP A 7 13.53 -19.84 -16.49
CA ASP A 7 13.40 -18.56 -15.84
C ASP A 7 13.42 -17.48 -16.95
N LYS A 8 12.34 -17.36 -17.69
CA LYS A 8 12.15 -16.21 -18.58
C LYS A 8 12.20 -14.97 -17.71
N VAL A 9 13.34 -14.30 -17.69
CA VAL A 9 13.51 -12.95 -17.15
C VAL A 9 12.54 -12.06 -17.92
N LEU A 10 11.34 -11.91 -17.38
CA LEU A 10 10.35 -10.98 -17.94
C LEU A 10 10.93 -9.56 -17.81
N PRO A 11 10.77 -8.71 -18.83
CA PRO A 11 11.27 -7.35 -18.75
C PRO A 11 10.66 -6.65 -17.54
N VAL A 12 11.54 -6.17 -16.68
CA VAL A 12 11.19 -5.48 -15.46
C VAL A 12 10.38 -4.24 -15.79
N ARG A 13 9.15 -4.21 -15.36
CA ARG A 13 8.31 -3.04 -15.51
C ARG A 13 8.61 -2.05 -14.39
N ARG A 14 8.61 -0.78 -14.78
CA ARG A 14 8.91 0.33 -13.87
C ARG A 14 7.98 0.40 -12.67
N VAL A 15 6.71 0.03 -12.84
CA VAL A 15 5.66 0.09 -11.82
C VAL A 15 5.17 -1.31 -11.46
N VAL A 16 5.16 -1.62 -10.16
CA VAL A 16 4.55 -2.84 -9.62
C VAL A 16 3.48 -2.47 -8.61
N VAL A 17 2.24 -2.91 -8.87
CA VAL A 17 1.11 -2.75 -7.96
C VAL A 17 1.06 -3.96 -7.04
N VAL A 18 1.27 -3.75 -5.74
CA VAL A 18 1.24 -4.76 -4.69
C VAL A 18 -0.14 -4.79 -4.06
N ILE A 19 -0.81 -5.93 -4.12
CA ILE A 19 -2.20 -6.11 -3.66
C ILE A 19 -2.25 -7.25 -2.66
N PRO A 20 -2.29 -6.97 -1.34
CA PRO A 20 -2.51 -8.00 -0.32
C PRO A 20 -3.92 -8.57 -0.40
N THR A 21 -4.03 -9.90 -0.25
CA THR A 21 -5.32 -10.60 -0.25
C THR A 21 -5.46 -11.58 0.91
N TYR A 22 -6.68 -11.67 1.42
CA TYR A 22 -7.14 -12.75 2.28
C TYR A 22 -8.65 -12.88 2.16
N ASN A 23 -9.11 -13.92 1.47
CA ASN A 23 -10.52 -14.16 1.12
C ASN A 23 -11.13 -13.06 0.24
N GLU A 24 -10.48 -12.81 -0.90
CA GLU A 24 -10.88 -11.76 -1.85
C GLU A 24 -11.28 -12.32 -3.24
N VAL A 25 -11.66 -13.59 -3.32
CA VAL A 25 -12.03 -14.26 -4.59
C VAL A 25 -13.13 -13.50 -5.34
N GLY A 26 -14.07 -12.86 -4.62
CA GLY A 26 -15.16 -12.08 -5.21
C GLY A 26 -14.74 -10.74 -5.81
N ASN A 27 -13.59 -10.20 -5.43
CA ASN A 27 -13.16 -8.84 -5.79
C ASN A 27 -11.93 -8.82 -6.69
N ILE A 28 -10.99 -9.77 -6.48
CA ILE A 28 -9.63 -9.69 -7.05
C ILE A 28 -9.61 -9.61 -8.58
N ALA A 29 -10.52 -10.32 -9.26
CA ALA A 29 -10.58 -10.28 -10.72
C ALA A 29 -10.93 -8.88 -11.24
N GLN A 30 -11.89 -8.20 -10.60
CA GLN A 30 -12.29 -6.84 -10.96
C GLN A 30 -11.17 -5.84 -10.68
N VAL A 31 -10.46 -6.00 -9.56
CA VAL A 31 -9.32 -5.14 -9.21
C VAL A 31 -8.21 -5.28 -10.25
N ILE A 32 -7.82 -6.51 -10.61
CA ILE A 32 -6.80 -6.78 -11.64
C ILE A 32 -7.21 -6.18 -12.98
N ALA A 33 -8.45 -6.43 -13.42
CA ALA A 33 -8.95 -5.88 -14.68
C ALA A 33 -8.92 -4.35 -14.70
N GLY A 34 -9.35 -3.70 -13.61
CA GLY A 34 -9.31 -2.24 -13.49
C GLY A 34 -7.89 -1.66 -13.52
N VAL A 35 -6.92 -2.33 -12.91
CA VAL A 35 -5.50 -1.91 -12.98
C VAL A 35 -4.99 -2.03 -14.41
N ILE A 36 -5.26 -3.16 -15.09
CA ILE A 36 -4.85 -3.40 -16.49
C ILE A 36 -5.46 -2.36 -17.43
N GLU A 37 -6.73 -1.99 -17.22
CA GLU A 37 -7.43 -1.01 -18.05
C GLU A 37 -6.77 0.37 -18.00
N VAL A 38 -6.39 0.84 -16.79
CA VAL A 38 -5.87 2.21 -16.63
C VAL A 38 -4.34 2.30 -16.75
N MET A 39 -3.63 1.20 -16.51
CA MET A 39 -2.16 1.11 -16.59
C MET A 39 -1.72 -0.25 -17.15
N PRO A 40 -1.90 -0.50 -18.44
CA PRO A 40 -1.57 -1.81 -19.04
C PRO A 40 -0.07 -2.15 -18.93
N ASP A 41 0.78 -1.16 -18.75
CA ASP A 41 2.22 -1.35 -18.55
C ASP A 41 2.62 -1.66 -17.10
N ALA A 42 1.72 -1.52 -16.14
CA ALA A 42 2.02 -1.90 -14.75
C ALA A 42 2.01 -3.42 -14.58
N SER A 43 2.89 -3.90 -13.73
CA SER A 43 2.85 -5.29 -13.25
C SER A 43 2.05 -5.37 -11.97
N ILE A 44 1.37 -6.49 -11.75
CA ILE A 44 0.54 -6.73 -10.58
C ILE A 44 1.11 -7.90 -9.78
N LEU A 45 1.44 -7.65 -8.52
CA LEU A 45 1.87 -8.65 -7.55
C LEU A 45 0.81 -8.80 -6.46
N VAL A 46 0.02 -9.85 -6.54
CA VAL A 46 -0.92 -10.23 -5.48
C VAL A 46 -0.15 -10.97 -4.40
N VAL A 47 -0.30 -10.54 -3.14
CA VAL A 47 0.35 -11.17 -1.97
C VAL A 47 -0.74 -11.84 -1.14
N ASP A 48 -0.87 -13.15 -1.32
CA ASP A 48 -1.96 -13.91 -0.72
C ASP A 48 -1.56 -14.57 0.61
N ASP A 49 -2.30 -14.24 1.66
CA ASP A 49 -2.10 -14.72 3.03
C ASP A 49 -2.73 -16.11 3.28
N ASN A 50 -2.53 -17.04 2.32
CA ASN A 50 -3.07 -18.40 2.35
C ASN A 50 -4.60 -18.42 2.39
N SER A 51 -5.22 -17.75 1.45
CA SER A 51 -6.69 -17.68 1.32
C SER A 51 -7.29 -19.07 1.06
N PRO A 52 -8.23 -19.54 1.89
CA PRO A 52 -8.91 -20.83 1.67
C PRO A 52 -10.02 -20.78 0.60
N ASP A 53 -10.40 -19.59 0.12
CA ASP A 53 -11.51 -19.38 -0.81
C ASP A 53 -11.14 -19.52 -2.30
N GLY A 54 -9.87 -19.82 -2.60
CA GLY A 54 -9.38 -19.95 -3.96
C GLY A 54 -8.91 -18.65 -4.62
N THR A 55 -8.75 -17.55 -3.84
CA THR A 55 -8.25 -16.25 -4.35
C THR A 55 -6.97 -16.41 -5.14
N ALA A 56 -5.96 -17.10 -4.60
CA ALA A 56 -4.66 -17.27 -5.24
C ALA A 56 -4.73 -18.08 -6.54
N ASP A 57 -5.57 -19.11 -6.59
CA ASP A 57 -5.76 -19.93 -7.80
C ASP A 57 -6.47 -19.15 -8.90
N LEU A 58 -7.41 -18.27 -8.54
CA LEU A 58 -8.05 -17.36 -9.50
C LEU A 58 -7.02 -16.40 -10.11
N VAL A 59 -6.09 -15.87 -9.32
CA VAL A 59 -5.03 -14.98 -9.83
C VAL A 59 -4.11 -15.71 -10.80
N ASP A 60 -3.70 -16.97 -10.51
CA ASP A 60 -2.89 -17.77 -11.44
C ASP A 60 -3.65 -18.05 -12.75
N LYS A 61 -4.95 -18.34 -12.66
CA LYS A 61 -5.78 -18.51 -13.85
C LYS A 61 -5.80 -17.23 -14.70
N ILE A 62 -6.06 -16.07 -14.10
CA ILE A 62 -6.03 -14.79 -14.80
C ILE A 62 -4.66 -14.57 -15.46
N ALA A 63 -3.57 -14.85 -14.75
CA ALA A 63 -2.22 -14.68 -15.28
C ALA A 63 -1.96 -15.54 -16.52
N THR A 64 -2.50 -16.78 -16.56
CA THR A 64 -2.34 -17.68 -17.73
C THR A 64 -3.22 -17.28 -18.92
N GLU A 65 -4.33 -16.57 -18.68
CA GLU A 65 -5.26 -16.11 -19.72
C GLU A 65 -4.80 -14.79 -20.38
N LEU A 66 -3.80 -14.09 -19.80
CA LEU A 66 -3.26 -12.87 -20.40
C LEU A 66 -2.55 -13.18 -21.73
N PRO A 67 -2.66 -12.27 -22.71
CA PRO A 67 -1.96 -12.42 -23.98
C PRO A 67 -0.44 -12.55 -23.78
N ALA A 68 0.22 -13.37 -24.60
CA ALA A 68 1.67 -13.57 -24.52
C ALA A 68 2.49 -12.28 -24.71
N ASN A 69 1.92 -11.28 -25.38
CA ASN A 69 2.51 -9.95 -25.58
C ASN A 69 2.03 -8.93 -24.54
N PHE A 70 1.34 -9.37 -23.47
CA PHE A 70 0.93 -8.46 -22.40
C PHE A 70 2.15 -7.75 -21.82
N PRO A 71 2.13 -6.41 -21.78
CA PRO A 71 3.33 -5.66 -21.46
C PRO A 71 3.75 -5.77 -19.99
N GLY A 72 2.84 -6.00 -19.05
CA GLY A 72 3.12 -6.25 -17.64
C GLY A 72 3.17 -7.75 -17.30
N PHE A 73 3.01 -8.05 -16.03
CA PHE A 73 2.71 -9.41 -15.56
C PHE A 73 1.67 -9.36 -14.44
N VAL A 74 0.96 -10.45 -14.25
CA VAL A 74 0.16 -10.72 -13.05
C VAL A 74 0.76 -11.94 -12.39
N ARG A 75 1.12 -11.84 -11.11
CA ARG A 75 1.69 -12.94 -10.33
C ARG A 75 1.08 -12.99 -8.94
N VAL A 76 1.02 -14.18 -8.38
CA VAL A 76 0.67 -14.38 -6.97
C VAL A 76 1.89 -14.82 -6.15
N ARG A 77 2.12 -14.13 -5.04
CA ARG A 77 3.03 -14.54 -3.96
C ARG A 77 2.21 -15.18 -2.86
N ARG A 78 2.24 -16.50 -2.76
CA ARG A 78 1.57 -17.25 -1.69
C ARG A 78 2.40 -17.21 -0.43
N ARG A 79 1.83 -16.74 0.66
CA ARG A 79 2.42 -16.78 2.00
C ARG A 79 1.87 -17.98 2.75
N GLN A 80 2.65 -18.53 3.69
CA GLN A 80 2.23 -19.72 4.43
C GLN A 80 1.15 -19.43 5.48
N ASN A 81 1.21 -18.25 6.10
CA ASN A 81 0.32 -17.84 7.18
C ASN A 81 -0.09 -16.39 7.06
N LYS A 82 -1.28 -16.08 7.57
CA LYS A 82 -1.75 -14.71 7.73
C LYS A 82 -0.96 -14.01 8.84
N ALA A 83 -0.19 -13.00 8.48
CA ALA A 83 0.64 -12.25 9.44
C ALA A 83 0.34 -10.74 9.47
N GLY A 84 -0.78 -10.32 8.90
CA GLY A 84 -1.22 -8.93 8.90
C GLY A 84 -0.88 -8.16 7.63
N LEU A 85 -1.55 -7.02 7.47
CA LEU A 85 -1.48 -6.19 6.26
C LEU A 85 -0.07 -5.60 6.03
N GLY A 86 0.56 -5.11 7.10
CA GLY A 86 1.92 -4.56 7.03
C GLY A 86 2.94 -5.61 6.62
N ALA A 87 2.83 -6.83 7.16
CA ALA A 87 3.70 -7.94 6.78
C ALA A 87 3.52 -8.35 5.31
N ALA A 88 2.30 -8.32 4.78
CA ALA A 88 2.04 -8.61 3.38
C ALA A 88 2.63 -7.53 2.46
N TYR A 89 2.51 -6.24 2.81
CA TYR A 89 3.14 -5.17 2.03
C TYR A 89 4.67 -5.22 2.10
N ARG A 90 5.27 -5.52 3.26
CA ARG A 90 6.73 -5.68 3.36
C ARG A 90 7.25 -6.80 2.45
N ASP A 91 6.60 -7.98 2.47
CA ASP A 91 6.95 -9.10 1.59
C ASP A 91 6.76 -8.72 0.12
N GLY A 92 5.64 -8.11 -0.23
CA GLY A 92 5.35 -7.68 -1.59
C GLY A 92 6.31 -6.61 -2.12
N PHE A 93 6.68 -5.62 -1.31
CA PHE A 93 7.67 -4.61 -1.70
C PHE A 93 9.07 -5.22 -1.87
N ALA A 94 9.47 -6.14 -1.00
CA ALA A 94 10.74 -6.83 -1.14
C ALA A 94 10.81 -7.58 -2.49
N VAL A 95 9.80 -8.40 -2.78
CA VAL A 95 9.70 -9.12 -4.06
C VAL A 95 9.65 -8.15 -5.25
N ALA A 96 8.86 -7.07 -5.19
CA ALA A 96 8.79 -6.09 -6.27
C ALA A 96 10.14 -5.42 -6.53
N LEU A 97 10.90 -5.07 -5.48
CA LEU A 97 12.23 -4.48 -5.60
C LEU A 97 13.26 -5.47 -6.15
N GLU A 98 13.22 -6.75 -5.73
CA GLU A 98 14.04 -7.82 -6.31
C GLU A 98 13.76 -8.00 -7.81
N MET A 99 12.50 -7.87 -8.20
CA MET A 99 12.09 -7.89 -9.61
C MET A 99 12.47 -6.60 -10.36
N GLY A 100 13.09 -5.62 -9.70
CA GLY A 100 13.61 -4.39 -10.29
C GLY A 100 12.60 -3.25 -10.41
N ALA A 101 11.49 -3.28 -9.67
CA ALA A 101 10.54 -2.18 -9.63
C ALA A 101 11.22 -0.85 -9.28
N MET A 102 10.86 0.22 -9.98
CA MET A 102 11.28 1.58 -9.68
C MET A 102 10.22 2.33 -8.86
N ILE A 103 8.96 1.94 -9.02
CA ILE A 103 7.82 2.44 -8.26
C ILE A 103 7.02 1.25 -7.76
N CYS A 104 6.80 1.17 -6.46
CA CYS A 104 5.92 0.20 -5.82
C CYS A 104 4.62 0.90 -5.41
N VAL A 105 3.49 0.39 -5.87
CA VAL A 105 2.17 0.90 -5.49
C VAL A 105 1.55 -0.03 -4.46
N GLN A 106 0.96 0.55 -3.43
CA GLN A 106 0.17 -0.08 -2.41
C GLN A 106 -1.30 0.12 -2.74
N MET A 107 -2.07 -0.97 -2.89
CA MET A 107 -3.48 -0.94 -3.23
C MET A 107 -4.21 -2.12 -2.57
N ASP A 108 -5.37 -1.86 -1.96
CA ASP A 108 -6.18 -2.90 -1.33
C ASP A 108 -7.08 -3.61 -2.37
N ALA A 109 -7.46 -4.87 -2.08
CA ALA A 109 -8.25 -5.72 -2.97
C ALA A 109 -9.78 -5.55 -2.83
N ASP A 110 -10.25 -4.73 -1.90
CA ASP A 110 -11.67 -4.64 -1.49
C ASP A 110 -12.51 -3.61 -2.28
N LEU A 111 -12.00 -3.15 -3.42
CA LEU A 111 -12.59 -2.15 -4.31
C LEU A 111 -12.74 -0.75 -3.70
N SER A 112 -12.26 -0.50 -2.49
CA SER A 112 -12.27 0.84 -1.89
C SER A 112 -11.25 1.78 -2.54
N HIS A 113 -10.21 1.24 -3.16
CA HIS A 113 -9.20 1.94 -3.94
C HIS A 113 -9.53 1.82 -5.44
N ASN A 114 -10.21 2.83 -5.97
CA ASN A 114 -10.58 2.82 -7.39
C ASN A 114 -9.33 2.93 -8.27
N PRO A 115 -9.08 1.97 -9.19
CA PRO A 115 -7.92 1.99 -10.09
C PRO A 115 -7.77 3.26 -10.93
N MET A 116 -8.87 3.97 -11.22
CA MET A 116 -8.82 5.22 -12.00
C MET A 116 -7.86 6.28 -11.46
N TYR A 117 -7.56 6.25 -10.15
CA TYR A 117 -6.61 7.18 -9.54
C TYR A 117 -5.14 6.73 -9.65
N LEU A 118 -4.90 5.47 -10.05
CA LEU A 118 -3.56 4.89 -10.13
C LEU A 118 -2.61 5.71 -11.02
N PRO A 119 -3.00 6.15 -12.24
CA PRO A 119 -2.13 6.98 -13.08
C PRO A 119 -1.71 8.28 -12.40
N ALA A 120 -2.63 8.96 -11.72
CA ALA A 120 -2.34 10.21 -11.01
C ALA A 120 -1.39 9.99 -9.82
N ILE A 121 -1.60 8.92 -9.04
CA ILE A 121 -0.77 8.54 -7.89
C ILE A 121 0.66 8.20 -8.35
N VAL A 122 0.81 7.46 -9.45
CA VAL A 122 2.11 7.07 -10.01
C VAL A 122 2.82 8.27 -10.64
N SER A 123 2.11 9.11 -11.43
CA SER A 123 2.70 10.26 -12.13
C SER A 123 3.40 11.24 -11.19
N VAL A 124 2.88 11.42 -9.99
CA VAL A 124 3.51 12.30 -8.97
C VAL A 124 4.89 11.80 -8.57
N VAL A 125 5.05 10.48 -8.45
CA VAL A 125 6.35 9.86 -8.16
C VAL A 125 7.27 9.95 -9.38
N ASP A 126 6.74 9.76 -10.58
CA ASP A 126 7.48 9.94 -11.84
C ASP A 126 8.02 11.35 -12.03
N MET A 127 7.28 12.36 -11.56
CA MET A 127 7.70 13.77 -11.55
C MET A 127 8.70 14.08 -10.43
N GLY A 128 9.19 13.07 -9.71
CA GLY A 128 10.28 13.20 -8.74
C GLY A 128 9.83 13.36 -7.28
N ALA A 129 8.56 13.14 -6.91
CA ALA A 129 8.22 12.91 -5.52
C ALA A 129 8.79 11.56 -5.05
N ASP A 130 9.14 11.45 -3.77
CA ASP A 130 9.60 10.18 -3.20
C ASP A 130 8.43 9.23 -2.93
N ALA A 131 7.28 9.78 -2.55
CA ALA A 131 6.05 9.02 -2.38
C ALA A 131 4.81 9.87 -2.70
N SER A 132 3.71 9.20 -3.02
CA SER A 132 2.39 9.79 -3.14
C SER A 132 1.37 9.06 -2.27
N ILE A 133 0.36 9.79 -1.80
CA ILE A 133 -0.75 9.27 -1.00
C ILE A 133 -2.06 9.69 -1.65
N GLY A 134 -2.91 8.71 -1.97
CA GLY A 134 -4.31 8.98 -2.31
C GLY A 134 -5.04 9.48 -1.06
N SER A 135 -5.31 10.77 -1.02
CA SER A 135 -5.80 11.48 0.17
C SER A 135 -7.30 11.74 0.09
N ARG A 136 -7.98 11.43 1.18
CA ARG A 136 -9.41 11.67 1.38
C ARG A 136 -9.69 13.06 1.96
N TYR A 137 -8.66 13.77 2.45
CA TYR A 137 -8.81 14.93 3.32
C TYR A 137 -8.23 16.24 2.76
N ILE A 138 -7.67 16.22 1.56
CA ILE A 138 -7.28 17.43 0.83
C ILE A 138 -8.43 17.93 -0.07
N PRO A 139 -8.41 19.18 -0.56
CA PRO A 139 -9.40 19.66 -1.52
C PRO A 139 -9.54 18.73 -2.74
N GLY A 140 -10.76 18.32 -3.04
CA GLY A 140 -11.07 17.32 -4.09
C GLY A 140 -11.16 15.88 -3.57
N GLY A 141 -10.57 15.56 -2.42
CA GLY A 141 -10.72 14.26 -1.77
C GLY A 141 -12.08 14.11 -1.09
N ARG A 142 -12.64 12.89 -1.13
CA ARG A 142 -13.96 12.59 -0.54
C ARG A 142 -14.00 11.18 0.03
N ILE A 143 -14.96 10.97 0.93
CA ILE A 143 -15.32 9.64 1.44
C ILE A 143 -16.82 9.49 1.30
N GLU A 144 -17.25 8.39 0.70
CA GLU A 144 -18.67 8.04 0.55
C GLU A 144 -19.05 6.86 1.45
N ASN A 145 -20.30 6.84 1.86
CA ASN A 145 -20.94 5.75 2.60
C ASN A 145 -20.38 5.47 4.01
N TRP A 146 -19.60 6.39 4.61
CA TRP A 146 -19.19 6.23 5.99
C TRP A 146 -20.16 6.84 6.98
N PRO A 147 -20.40 6.19 8.13
CA PRO A 147 -21.12 6.81 9.25
C PRO A 147 -20.39 8.06 9.75
N PRO A 148 -21.12 9.12 10.18
CA PRO A 148 -20.51 10.38 10.63
C PRO A 148 -19.48 10.21 11.74
N LEU A 149 -19.71 9.30 12.68
CA LEU A 149 -18.78 9.00 13.78
C LEU A 149 -17.45 8.46 13.26
N ARG A 150 -17.47 7.54 12.27
CA ARG A 150 -16.26 6.99 11.65
C ARG A 150 -15.48 8.08 10.90
N HIS A 151 -16.19 8.96 10.22
CA HIS A 151 -15.62 10.15 9.56
C HIS A 151 -14.87 11.03 10.56
N PHE A 152 -15.53 11.36 11.67
CA PHE A 152 -14.95 12.18 12.74
C PHE A 152 -13.70 11.52 13.35
N LEU A 153 -13.79 10.24 13.74
CA LEU A 153 -12.70 9.51 14.37
C LEU A 153 -11.49 9.40 13.43
N SER A 154 -11.70 9.10 12.14
CA SER A 154 -10.63 9.01 11.17
C SER A 154 -9.95 10.37 10.95
N ARG A 155 -10.72 11.45 10.80
CA ARG A 155 -10.16 12.80 10.62
C ARG A 155 -9.40 13.27 11.85
N TRP A 156 -9.95 13.00 13.03
CA TRP A 156 -9.28 13.32 14.30
C TRP A 156 -7.98 12.52 14.46
N GLY A 157 -8.00 11.22 14.20
CA GLY A 157 -6.83 10.34 14.29
C GLY A 157 -5.70 10.79 13.34
N ASN A 158 -6.03 11.17 12.10
CA ASN A 158 -5.06 11.72 11.16
C ASN A 158 -4.43 13.03 11.66
N ARG A 159 -5.26 13.97 12.16
CA ARG A 159 -4.77 15.24 12.72
C ARG A 159 -3.89 15.03 13.96
N PHE A 160 -4.29 14.10 14.82
CA PHE A 160 -3.51 13.74 16.00
C PHE A 160 -2.15 13.18 15.59
N ALA A 161 -2.10 12.18 14.71
CA ALA A 161 -0.86 11.58 14.24
C ALA A 161 0.05 12.61 13.54
N ALA A 162 -0.52 13.41 12.63
CA ALA A 162 0.20 14.46 11.92
C ALA A 162 0.77 15.52 12.89
N GLY A 163 -0.02 16.01 13.82
CA GLY A 163 0.39 17.01 14.81
C GLY A 163 1.48 16.51 15.76
N MET A 164 1.29 15.32 16.34
CA MET A 164 2.26 14.70 17.26
C MET A 164 3.59 14.42 16.58
N LEU A 165 3.57 13.92 15.36
CA LEU A 165 4.77 13.52 14.62
C LEU A 165 5.34 14.65 13.74
N GLY A 166 4.68 15.82 13.69
CA GLY A 166 5.12 16.94 12.85
C GLY A 166 5.13 16.59 11.37
N LEU A 167 4.07 15.92 10.89
CA LEU A 167 3.90 15.55 9.49
C LEU A 167 3.05 16.60 8.77
N ALA A 168 3.53 17.12 7.65
CA ALA A 168 2.77 18.02 6.77
C ALA A 168 1.87 17.21 5.82
N ILE A 169 1.09 16.27 6.36
CA ILE A 169 0.25 15.31 5.63
C ILE A 169 -1.14 15.30 6.25
N ASN A 170 -2.19 15.34 5.42
CA ASN A 170 -3.58 15.33 5.86
C ASN A 170 -4.13 13.90 6.04
N ASP A 171 -3.64 12.94 5.25
CA ASP A 171 -4.10 11.55 5.29
C ASP A 171 -2.94 10.56 5.51
N ALA A 172 -2.42 10.52 6.74
CA ALA A 172 -1.36 9.59 7.13
C ALA A 172 -1.84 8.12 7.24
N THR A 173 -3.15 7.87 7.24
CA THR A 173 -3.76 6.53 7.37
C THR A 173 -4.31 5.97 6.07
N GLY A 174 -4.35 6.74 4.99
CA GLY A 174 -4.75 6.27 3.66
C GLY A 174 -3.85 5.13 3.18
N GLY A 175 -4.44 4.08 2.60
CA GLY A 175 -3.74 2.88 2.14
C GLY A 175 -3.32 2.93 0.68
N TYR A 176 -3.90 3.81 -0.14
CA TYR A 176 -3.59 3.92 -1.56
C TYR A 176 -2.37 4.80 -1.77
N ARG A 177 -1.24 4.23 -2.12
CA ARG A 177 0.05 4.93 -2.13
C ARG A 177 0.96 4.46 -3.24
N ALA A 178 1.87 5.32 -3.69
CA ALA A 178 3.03 4.89 -4.45
C ALA A 178 4.31 5.38 -3.78
N TYR A 179 5.36 4.56 -3.89
CA TYR A 179 6.68 4.82 -3.34
C TYR A 179 7.74 4.64 -4.42
N SER A 180 8.68 5.56 -4.53
CA SER A 180 9.88 5.33 -5.32
C SER A 180 10.74 4.23 -4.69
N ARG A 181 11.50 3.50 -5.50
CA ARG A 181 12.50 2.54 -5.03
C ARG A 181 13.42 3.18 -3.99
N SER A 182 13.92 4.37 -4.28
CA SER A 182 14.90 5.05 -3.45
C SER A 182 14.38 5.38 -2.05
N ILE A 183 13.10 5.75 -1.90
CA ILE A 183 12.54 6.03 -0.57
C ILE A 183 12.33 4.75 0.23
N LEU A 184 11.86 3.65 -0.41
CA LEU A 184 11.72 2.37 0.25
C LEU A 184 13.06 1.88 0.81
N GLU A 185 14.13 1.96 0.01
CA GLU A 185 15.47 1.59 0.44
C GLU A 185 16.00 2.49 1.57
N ARG A 186 15.85 3.83 1.45
CA ARG A 186 16.32 4.79 2.46
C ARG A 186 15.61 4.69 3.80
N MET A 187 14.32 4.41 3.81
CA MET A 187 13.52 4.37 5.06
C MET A 187 13.56 3.02 5.77
N ASP A 188 14.26 2.03 5.19
CA ASP A 188 14.33 0.67 5.73
C ASP A 188 12.93 0.12 6.05
N PHE A 189 12.09 0.03 5.00
CA PHE A 189 10.70 -0.42 5.13
C PHE A 189 10.58 -1.82 5.72
N SER A 190 11.60 -2.66 5.56
CA SER A 190 11.63 -4.03 6.05
C SER A 190 11.58 -4.12 7.58
N SER A 191 12.12 -3.11 8.27
CA SER A 191 12.11 -3.01 9.73
C SER A 191 10.88 -2.34 10.33
N VAL A 192 9.84 -2.05 9.54
CA VAL A 192 8.55 -1.56 10.03
C VAL A 192 7.83 -2.71 10.74
N GLU A 193 7.51 -2.53 12.02
CA GLU A 193 6.86 -3.56 12.84
C GLU A 193 5.33 -3.36 12.95
N ALA A 194 4.87 -2.14 12.71
CA ALA A 194 3.46 -1.80 12.84
C ALA A 194 2.58 -2.51 11.81
N GLU A 195 1.33 -2.79 12.21
CA GLU A 195 0.32 -3.41 11.37
C GLU A 195 -0.89 -2.49 11.15
N GLY A 196 -1.74 -2.81 10.18
CA GLY A 196 -2.97 -2.09 9.90
C GLY A 196 -2.76 -0.59 9.68
N TYR A 197 -3.52 0.26 10.37
CA TYR A 197 -3.39 1.72 10.27
C TYR A 197 -2.05 2.24 10.81
N GLY A 198 -1.48 1.56 11.81
CA GLY A 198 -0.16 1.88 12.34
C GLY A 198 0.94 1.75 11.29
N PHE A 199 0.86 0.74 10.44
CA PHE A 199 1.77 0.56 9.30
C PHE A 199 1.80 1.81 8.40
N GLN A 200 0.63 2.35 8.04
CA GLN A 200 0.55 3.53 7.17
C GLN A 200 1.18 4.77 7.82
N VAL A 201 0.92 4.98 9.11
CA VAL A 201 1.48 6.09 9.87
C VAL A 201 3.00 5.96 10.01
N GLU A 202 3.51 4.76 10.30
CA GLU A 202 4.96 4.52 10.44
C GLU A 202 5.67 4.68 9.10
N MET A 203 5.12 4.17 7.99
CA MET A 203 5.66 4.37 6.65
C MET A 203 5.74 5.86 6.28
N THR A 204 4.69 6.64 6.55
CA THR A 204 4.69 8.10 6.35
C THR A 204 5.76 8.78 7.20
N HIS A 205 5.81 8.46 8.50
CA HIS A 205 6.77 9.02 9.43
C HIS A 205 8.21 8.75 8.99
N ARG A 206 8.55 7.49 8.65
CA ARG A 206 9.89 7.11 8.19
C ARG A 206 10.26 7.82 6.89
N SER A 207 9.35 7.88 5.92
CA SER A 207 9.57 8.61 4.67
C SER A 207 9.95 10.07 4.93
N VAL A 208 9.19 10.77 5.78
CA VAL A 208 9.49 12.17 6.15
C VAL A 208 10.81 12.29 6.90
N ARG A 209 11.13 11.35 7.81
CA ARG A 209 12.39 11.37 8.58
C ARG A 209 13.63 11.12 7.73
N CYS A 210 13.49 10.40 6.62
CA CYS A 210 14.54 10.21 5.61
C CYS A 210 14.65 11.38 4.62
N GLY A 211 13.91 12.48 4.85
CA GLY A 211 13.90 13.63 3.95
C GLY A 211 13.10 13.41 2.66
N GLY A 212 12.20 12.42 2.65
CA GLY A 212 11.34 12.13 1.51
C GLY A 212 10.27 13.20 1.27
N ARG A 213 10.09 13.56 0.01
CA ARG A 213 9.02 14.44 -0.44
C ARG A 213 7.77 13.62 -0.74
N ILE A 214 6.73 13.81 0.09
CA ILE A 214 5.43 13.16 -0.07
C ILE A 214 4.43 14.16 -0.64
N VAL A 215 3.64 13.72 -1.63
CA VAL A 215 2.58 14.53 -2.25
C VAL A 215 1.25 13.79 -2.10
N GLU A 216 0.21 14.51 -1.70
CA GLU A 216 -1.14 13.97 -1.60
C GLU A 216 -1.90 14.21 -2.91
N VAL A 217 -2.57 13.17 -3.41
CA VAL A 217 -3.43 13.18 -4.60
C VAL A 217 -4.87 13.00 -4.14
N PRO A 218 -5.83 13.87 -4.52
CA PRO A 218 -7.20 13.72 -4.07
C PRO A 218 -7.85 12.47 -4.67
N ILE A 219 -8.49 11.68 -3.83
CA ILE A 219 -9.24 10.49 -4.25
C ILE A 219 -10.65 10.49 -3.68
N LEU A 220 -11.56 9.83 -4.39
CA LEU A 220 -12.82 9.38 -3.83
C LEU A 220 -12.61 8.00 -3.23
N PHE A 221 -12.84 7.88 -1.93
CA PHE A 221 -12.80 6.62 -1.21
C PHE A 221 -14.23 6.15 -0.97
N THR A 222 -14.58 4.98 -1.49
CA THR A 222 -15.89 4.35 -1.27
C THR A 222 -15.74 3.24 -0.24
N ASP A 223 -16.70 3.09 0.68
CA ASP A 223 -16.64 1.98 1.64
C ASP A 223 -16.75 0.65 0.89
N ARG A 224 -16.22 -0.38 1.51
CA ARG A 224 -16.23 -1.76 0.98
C ARG A 224 -17.65 -2.17 0.60
N VAL A 225 -17.78 -2.83 -0.55
CA VAL A 225 -19.05 -3.37 -1.01
C VAL A 225 -19.40 -4.64 -0.22
N VAL A 226 -18.38 -5.41 0.20
CA VAL A 226 -18.51 -6.67 0.95
C VAL A 226 -17.53 -6.67 2.12
N GLY A 227 -17.99 -7.10 3.32
CA GLY A 227 -17.18 -7.26 4.52
C GLY A 227 -17.41 -6.20 5.59
N GLU A 228 -17.10 -6.53 6.84
CA GLU A 228 -17.23 -5.62 7.98
C GLU A 228 -15.97 -4.78 8.21
N SER A 229 -16.17 -3.55 8.68
CA SER A 229 -15.06 -2.66 9.04
C SER A 229 -14.31 -3.21 10.24
N LYS A 230 -13.01 -3.47 10.09
CA LYS A 230 -12.13 -3.96 11.16
C LYS A 230 -11.73 -2.88 12.19
N LEU A 231 -12.43 -1.74 12.22
CA LEU A 231 -12.10 -0.65 13.13
C LEU A 231 -12.62 -0.99 14.55
N THR A 232 -11.77 -1.66 15.32
CA THR A 232 -12.03 -2.00 16.73
C THR A 232 -11.32 -1.01 17.66
N HIS A 233 -11.80 -0.89 18.90
CA HIS A 233 -11.14 -0.06 19.93
C HIS A 233 -9.67 -0.45 20.13
N HIS A 234 -9.34 -1.71 19.96
CA HIS A 234 -7.97 -2.24 20.05
C HIS A 234 -7.06 -1.62 18.98
N ILE A 235 -7.50 -1.57 17.71
CA ILE A 235 -6.73 -0.99 16.60
C ILE A 235 -6.47 0.51 16.79
N ILE A 236 -7.45 1.24 17.34
CA ILE A 236 -7.30 2.66 17.69
C ILE A 236 -6.25 2.82 18.79
N GLY A 237 -6.29 1.99 19.83
CA GLY A 237 -5.32 2.00 20.92
C GLY A 237 -3.89 1.68 20.46
N GLU A 238 -3.73 0.70 19.59
CA GLU A 238 -2.43 0.36 19.00
C GLU A 238 -1.84 1.51 18.16
N ALA A 239 -2.66 2.13 17.31
CA ALA A 239 -2.23 3.26 16.50
C ALA A 239 -1.84 4.46 17.39
N PHE A 240 -2.58 4.74 18.46
CA PHE A 240 -2.25 5.79 19.43
C PHE A 240 -0.93 5.51 20.13
N SER A 241 -0.75 4.29 20.66
CA SER A 241 0.49 3.85 21.33
C SER A 241 1.70 3.96 20.40
N LEU A 242 1.55 3.58 19.13
CA LEU A 242 2.59 3.72 18.12
C LEU A 242 2.98 5.18 17.90
N VAL A 243 2.01 6.09 17.75
CA VAL A 243 2.29 7.53 17.55
C VAL A 243 3.09 8.09 18.72
N VAL A 244 2.71 7.73 19.96
CA VAL A 244 3.44 8.14 21.17
C VAL A 244 4.87 7.55 21.19
N LYS A 245 5.03 6.26 20.86
CA LYS A 245 6.34 5.59 20.76
C LYS A 245 7.26 6.29 19.74
N LEU A 246 6.73 6.59 18.55
CA LEU A 246 7.47 7.30 17.50
C LEU A 246 7.88 8.71 17.93
N TRP A 247 6.98 9.44 18.58
CA TRP A 247 7.25 10.78 19.11
C TRP A 247 8.37 10.79 20.16
N PHE A 248 8.35 9.83 21.10
CA PHE A 248 9.43 9.69 22.09
C PHE A 248 10.76 9.35 21.40
N ARG A 249 10.76 8.43 20.44
CA ARG A 249 11.96 8.06 19.66
C ARG A 249 12.58 9.29 18.98
N ASP A 250 11.76 10.11 18.35
CA ASP A 250 12.23 11.35 17.71
C ASP A 250 12.85 12.33 18.70
N ARG A 251 12.28 12.49 19.89
CA ARG A 251 12.84 13.39 20.92
C ARG A 251 14.18 12.92 21.44
N ILE A 252 14.35 11.63 21.65
CA ILE A 252 15.61 11.04 22.08
C ILE A 252 16.68 11.25 20.99
N MET A 253 16.37 10.91 19.74
CA MET A 253 17.30 11.07 18.62
C MET A 253 17.72 12.53 18.40
N ARG A 254 16.80 13.50 18.55
CA ARG A 254 17.14 14.93 18.47
C ARG A 254 18.06 15.39 19.59
N ARG A 255 17.96 14.82 20.80
CA ARG A 255 18.87 15.13 21.91
C ARG A 255 20.28 14.59 21.67
N ILE A 256 20.39 13.39 21.10
CA ILE A 256 21.69 12.77 20.76
C ILE A 256 22.41 13.55 19.66
N LYS A 257 21.69 13.99 18.60
CA LYS A 257 22.30 14.79 17.51
C LYS A 257 22.71 16.22 17.90
N ARG A 258 22.26 16.73 19.06
CA ARG A 258 22.60 18.07 19.56
C ARG A 258 23.79 18.07 20.56
N ARG A 259 24.28 16.91 20.92
CA ARG A 259 25.51 16.69 21.69
C ARG A 259 26.64 16.25 20.76
#